data_fd41dcf9bb29eda20540c159fcd767b2
#
_entry.id   fd41dcf9bb29eda20540c159fcd767b2
#
_cell.length_a   1.000
_cell.length_b   1.000
_cell.length_c   1.000
_cell.angle_alpha   90.00
_cell.angle_beta   90.00
_cell.angle_gamma   90.00
#
_symmetry.space_group_name_H-M   'P 1'
#
loop_
_entity.id
_entity.type
_entity.pdbx_description
1 polymer ?
#
loop_
_entity_poly.entity_id
_entity_poly.type
_entity_poly.pdbx_seq_one_letter_code
_entity_poly.pdbx_strand_id
1 'polypeptide(L)'
;MATLPRLNRSQPLSDFVKALEQHGCLVITDFTDKQTVDQANTEVRPHLDAQTNGAKVGALSGNTQTVTRLISRSPTVREKFYADPLYQNLCEHFLTLETTTFYGDEARTSKSHPLLSIAITFAIPPGTPAQGLHRDDKNHHHRHTAVEQYNHGRDMLLGLFVPGCDTFRKNGATRVVPGSHLWGDDKPDFGNVNKTVVNAEMKVGEAFIMLGSTYHGGGEYAEALSGNTSSMGERRIVYAMFSCSGVHRQEEVSFLSYSIEEVRGYSKLVQDRLGWKQSEPNLGWVDLKSPEFMLA
;
A
#
# COMPACT_ATOMS: atom_id res chain seq x y z
N MET A 1 10.07 -20.78 -13.91
CA MET A 1 8.82 -20.04 -13.63
C MET A 1 9.16 -18.90 -12.70
N ALA A 2 8.61 -17.71 -12.90
CA ALA A 2 8.79 -16.62 -11.96
C ALA A 2 8.18 -17.03 -10.61
N THR A 3 8.93 -16.88 -9.53
CA THR A 3 8.47 -17.16 -8.17
C THR A 3 8.37 -15.86 -7.41
N LEU A 4 7.32 -15.71 -6.59
CA LEU A 4 7.19 -14.59 -5.69
C LEU A 4 8.06 -14.84 -4.46
N PRO A 5 9.05 -13.97 -4.15
CA PRO A 5 9.87 -14.12 -2.95
C PRO A 5 9.02 -14.13 -1.68
N ARG A 6 9.42 -14.95 -0.70
CA ARG A 6 8.78 -15.03 0.62
C ARG A 6 9.87 -14.92 1.67
N LEU A 7 9.83 -13.87 2.48
CA LEU A 7 10.82 -13.60 3.52
C LEU A 7 10.16 -13.59 4.90
N ASN A 8 10.81 -14.24 5.87
CA ASN A 8 10.32 -14.17 7.24
C ASN A 8 10.58 -12.77 7.83
N ARG A 9 9.62 -12.24 8.60
CA ARG A 9 9.73 -10.93 9.25
C ARG A 9 11.02 -10.72 10.05
N SER A 10 11.59 -11.80 10.57
CA SER A 10 12.84 -11.76 11.38
C SER A 10 14.10 -11.54 10.57
N GLN A 11 14.04 -11.60 9.24
CA GLN A 11 15.20 -11.37 8.39
C GLN A 11 15.65 -9.90 8.42
N PRO A 12 16.92 -9.62 8.13
CA PRO A 12 17.43 -8.24 8.07
C PRO A 12 16.67 -7.38 7.04
N LEU A 13 16.54 -6.09 7.31
CA LEU A 13 15.93 -5.12 6.38
C LEU A 13 16.57 -5.16 4.98
N SER A 14 17.88 -5.37 4.91
CA SER A 14 18.64 -5.48 3.66
C SER A 14 18.15 -6.58 2.72
N ASP A 15 17.60 -7.68 3.26
CA ASP A 15 17.09 -8.78 2.44
C ASP A 15 15.77 -8.39 1.77
N PHE A 16 14.90 -7.67 2.50
CA PHE A 16 13.66 -7.12 1.96
C PHE A 16 13.93 -6.05 0.89
N VAL A 17 14.87 -5.15 1.16
CA VAL A 17 15.31 -4.13 0.19
C VAL A 17 15.78 -4.81 -1.09
N LYS A 18 16.74 -5.74 -0.99
CA LYS A 18 17.27 -6.47 -2.15
C LYS A 18 16.19 -7.22 -2.93
N ALA A 19 15.24 -7.86 -2.24
CA ALA A 19 14.15 -8.57 -2.91
C ALA A 19 13.19 -7.62 -3.64
N LEU A 20 12.88 -6.44 -3.06
CA LEU A 20 12.07 -5.41 -3.72
C LEU A 20 12.80 -4.80 -4.92
N GLU A 21 14.10 -4.49 -4.80
CA GLU A 21 14.90 -4.00 -5.92
C GLU A 21 14.99 -5.00 -7.07
N GLN A 22 15.02 -6.30 -6.76
CA GLN A 22 15.15 -7.35 -7.77
C GLN A 22 13.81 -7.76 -8.39
N HIS A 23 12.75 -7.83 -7.58
CA HIS A 23 11.46 -8.41 -7.99
C HIS A 23 10.31 -7.40 -8.01
N GLY A 24 10.44 -6.24 -7.37
CA GLY A 24 9.38 -5.23 -7.23
C GLY A 24 8.30 -5.61 -6.21
N CYS A 25 8.31 -6.84 -5.70
CA CYS A 25 7.30 -7.35 -4.77
C CYS A 25 7.78 -8.59 -4.02
N LEU A 26 7.19 -8.84 -2.85
CA LEU A 26 7.44 -10.05 -2.05
C LEU A 26 6.28 -10.29 -1.06
N VAL A 27 6.25 -11.49 -0.47
CA VAL A 27 5.41 -11.81 0.70
C VAL A 27 6.27 -11.83 1.94
N ILE A 28 5.80 -11.19 3.00
CA ILE A 28 6.37 -11.21 4.35
C ILE A 28 5.62 -12.29 5.15
N THR A 29 6.31 -13.34 5.56
CA THR A 29 5.72 -14.34 6.48
C THR A 29 5.89 -13.89 7.93
N ASP A 30 4.95 -14.28 8.79
CA ASP A 30 4.91 -13.89 10.21
C ASP A 30 4.89 -12.36 10.40
N PHE A 31 4.22 -11.63 9.47
CA PHE A 31 4.08 -10.18 9.56
C PHE A 31 3.29 -9.77 10.80
N THR A 32 2.20 -10.47 11.10
CA THR A 32 1.36 -10.25 12.28
C THR A 32 0.74 -11.57 12.72
N ASP A 33 -0.04 -11.58 13.78
CA ASP A 33 -0.76 -12.74 14.25
C ASP A 33 -2.25 -12.71 13.87
N LYS A 34 -2.90 -13.88 13.95
CA LYS A 34 -4.31 -14.03 13.64
C LYS A 34 -5.21 -13.17 14.54
N GLN A 35 -4.89 -13.02 15.81
CA GLN A 35 -5.71 -12.25 16.76
C GLN A 35 -5.75 -10.77 16.35
N THR A 36 -4.61 -10.23 15.94
CA THR A 36 -4.49 -8.85 15.42
C THR A 36 -5.33 -8.67 14.15
N VAL A 37 -5.33 -9.63 13.23
CA VAL A 37 -6.16 -9.58 12.01
C VAL A 37 -7.65 -9.68 12.36
N ASP A 38 -8.04 -10.54 13.27
CA ASP A 38 -9.44 -10.68 13.74
C ASP A 38 -9.94 -9.39 14.41
N GLN A 39 -9.08 -8.70 15.15
CA GLN A 39 -9.39 -7.39 15.72
C GLN A 39 -9.63 -6.35 14.63
N ALA A 40 -8.75 -6.25 13.62
CA ALA A 40 -8.93 -5.36 12.49
C ALA A 40 -10.25 -5.66 11.74
N ASN A 41 -10.57 -6.93 11.52
CA ASN A 41 -11.83 -7.37 10.92
C ASN A 41 -13.04 -6.88 11.74
N THR A 42 -12.96 -6.96 13.08
CA THR A 42 -14.02 -6.50 13.98
C THR A 42 -14.23 -5.00 13.89
N GLU A 43 -13.15 -4.22 13.80
CA GLU A 43 -13.18 -2.76 13.71
C GLU A 43 -13.78 -2.26 12.39
N VAL A 44 -13.51 -2.93 11.26
CA VAL A 44 -14.00 -2.50 9.95
C VAL A 44 -15.40 -3.01 9.60
N ARG A 45 -15.85 -4.08 10.23
CA ARG A 45 -17.16 -4.71 9.95
C ARG A 45 -18.34 -3.74 9.96
N PRO A 46 -18.53 -2.88 10.99
CA PRO A 46 -19.67 -1.94 11.01
C PRO A 46 -19.68 -1.01 9.79
N HIS A 47 -18.51 -0.64 9.29
CA HIS A 47 -18.38 0.24 8.13
C HIS A 47 -18.68 -0.47 6.82
N LEU A 48 -18.40 -1.77 6.71
CA LEU A 48 -18.76 -2.59 5.55
C LEU A 48 -20.26 -2.89 5.54
N ASP A 49 -20.82 -3.24 6.71
CA ASP A 49 -22.24 -3.61 6.82
C ASP A 49 -23.18 -2.41 6.62
N ALA A 50 -22.70 -1.19 6.87
CA ALA A 50 -23.43 0.05 6.57
C ALA A 50 -23.50 0.38 5.07
N GLN A 51 -22.74 -0.31 4.20
CA GLN A 51 -22.74 -0.06 2.77
C GLN A 51 -23.79 -0.94 2.06
N THR A 52 -24.67 -0.29 1.34
CA THR A 52 -25.72 -0.98 0.54
C THR A 52 -25.25 -1.34 -0.85
N ASN A 53 -24.26 -0.63 -1.39
CA ASN A 53 -23.72 -0.83 -2.73
C ASN A 53 -22.19 -0.71 -2.73
N GLY A 54 -21.52 -1.47 -3.61
CA GLY A 54 -20.08 -1.32 -3.84
C GLY A 54 -19.72 0.01 -4.49
N ALA A 55 -18.54 0.54 -4.19
CA ALA A 55 -18.05 1.76 -4.81
C ALA A 55 -17.57 1.49 -6.25
N LYS A 56 -17.96 2.34 -7.19
CA LYS A 56 -17.39 2.39 -8.53
C LYS A 56 -16.28 3.44 -8.55
N VAL A 57 -15.07 3.06 -8.20
CA VAL A 57 -13.90 3.95 -8.26
C VAL A 57 -12.80 3.27 -9.07
N GLY A 58 -12.37 3.93 -10.13
CA GLY A 58 -11.28 3.41 -10.99
C GLY A 58 -11.58 2.01 -11.55
N ALA A 59 -10.63 1.11 -11.39
CA ALA A 59 -10.70 -0.28 -11.88
C ALA A 59 -11.46 -1.25 -10.95
N LEU A 60 -12.08 -0.76 -9.86
CA LEU A 60 -12.82 -1.62 -8.92
C LEU A 60 -14.14 -2.11 -9.53
N SER A 61 -14.42 -3.38 -9.35
CA SER A 61 -15.73 -3.95 -9.65
C SER A 61 -16.80 -3.29 -8.78
N GLY A 62 -17.96 -2.96 -9.37
CA GLY A 62 -19.09 -2.36 -8.66
C GLY A 62 -19.66 -3.19 -7.50
N ASN A 63 -19.24 -4.44 -7.35
CA ASN A 63 -19.63 -5.31 -6.24
C ASN A 63 -18.63 -5.28 -5.07
N THR A 64 -17.44 -4.71 -5.26
CA THR A 64 -16.44 -4.59 -4.19
C THR A 64 -16.86 -3.49 -3.22
N GLN A 65 -17.02 -3.83 -1.95
CA GLN A 65 -17.21 -2.87 -0.88
C GLN A 65 -15.85 -2.35 -0.39
N THR A 66 -15.80 -1.10 0.06
CA THR A 66 -14.55 -0.46 0.51
C THR A 66 -14.76 0.29 1.81
N VAL A 67 -13.75 0.28 2.68
CA VAL A 67 -13.67 1.18 3.83
C VAL A 67 -12.48 2.10 3.63
N THR A 68 -12.75 3.37 3.41
CA THR A 68 -11.76 4.46 3.38
C THR A 68 -11.61 5.09 4.76
N ARG A 69 -10.78 6.12 4.94
CA ARG A 69 -10.46 6.72 6.25
C ARG A 69 -10.04 5.65 7.28
N LEU A 70 -9.31 4.65 6.82
CA LEU A 70 -9.05 3.44 7.58
C LEU A 70 -8.18 3.71 8.83
N ILE A 71 -7.34 4.74 8.78
CA ILE A 71 -6.50 5.17 9.91
C ILE A 71 -7.33 5.58 11.13
N SER A 72 -8.50 6.22 10.94
CA SER A 72 -9.40 6.55 12.05
C SER A 72 -10.34 5.39 12.41
N ARG A 73 -10.76 4.61 11.42
CA ARG A 73 -11.77 3.55 11.57
C ARG A 73 -11.23 2.25 12.16
N SER A 74 -9.91 2.03 12.07
CA SER A 74 -9.25 0.86 12.65
C SER A 74 -7.95 1.23 13.35
N PRO A 75 -7.96 1.38 14.68
CA PRO A 75 -6.75 1.53 15.47
C PRO A 75 -5.73 0.41 15.22
N THR A 76 -6.20 -0.82 15.01
CA THR A 76 -5.34 -1.96 14.71
C THR A 76 -4.61 -1.78 13.38
N VAL A 77 -5.30 -1.39 12.32
CA VAL A 77 -4.65 -1.11 11.02
C VAL A 77 -3.67 0.04 11.15
N ARG A 78 -4.05 1.12 11.86
CA ARG A 78 -3.17 2.27 12.09
C ARG A 78 -1.87 1.89 12.80
N GLU A 79 -1.97 1.19 13.95
CA GLU A 79 -0.84 0.99 14.85
C GLU A 79 -0.08 -0.33 14.61
N LYS A 80 -0.75 -1.36 14.06
CA LYS A 80 -0.15 -2.69 13.89
C LYS A 80 0.23 -3.03 12.45
N PHE A 81 -0.46 -2.43 11.46
CA PHE A 81 -0.13 -2.66 10.05
C PHE A 81 0.59 -1.46 9.46
N TYR A 82 -0.02 -0.27 9.49
CA TYR A 82 0.58 0.90 8.85
C TYR A 82 1.82 1.40 9.61
N ALA A 83 1.75 1.56 10.93
CA ALA A 83 2.89 2.00 11.74
C ALA A 83 3.91 0.89 12.03
N ASP A 84 3.80 -0.27 11.38
CA ASP A 84 4.75 -1.37 11.55
C ASP A 84 6.18 -0.94 11.21
N PRO A 85 7.18 -1.18 12.09
CA PRO A 85 8.54 -0.70 11.89
C PRO A 85 9.20 -1.24 10.61
N LEU A 86 8.95 -2.49 10.21
CA LEU A 86 9.53 -3.04 8.98
C LEU A 86 8.96 -2.31 7.76
N TYR A 87 7.63 -2.15 7.70
CA TYR A 87 6.99 -1.41 6.60
C TYR A 87 7.48 0.05 6.55
N GLN A 88 7.54 0.74 7.69
CA GLN A 88 7.99 2.12 7.73
C GLN A 88 9.46 2.29 7.33
N ASN A 89 10.33 1.36 7.71
CA ASN A 89 11.73 1.38 7.28
C ASN A 89 11.86 1.15 5.76
N LEU A 90 11.01 0.30 5.19
CA LEU A 90 10.96 0.12 3.72
C LEU A 90 10.42 1.38 3.03
N CYS A 91 9.39 2.03 3.59
CA CYS A 91 8.92 3.32 3.08
C CYS A 91 10.04 4.38 3.11
N GLU A 92 10.77 4.49 4.21
CA GLU A 92 11.90 5.42 4.29
C GLU A 92 12.98 5.11 3.25
N HIS A 93 13.32 3.83 3.06
CA HIS A 93 14.34 3.45 2.10
C HIS A 93 13.95 3.78 0.64
N PHE A 94 12.72 3.45 0.23
CA PHE A 94 12.31 3.58 -1.16
C PHE A 94 11.74 4.95 -1.53
N LEU A 95 11.16 5.68 -0.57
CA LEU A 95 10.35 6.86 -0.85
C LEU A 95 10.90 8.17 -0.28
N THR A 96 11.89 8.12 0.61
CA THR A 96 12.57 9.33 1.09
C THR A 96 13.40 9.93 -0.04
N LEU A 97 13.16 11.20 -0.29
CA LEU A 97 13.94 11.98 -1.26
C LEU A 97 14.93 12.86 -0.51
N GLU A 98 16.18 12.84 -0.94
CA GLU A 98 17.22 13.74 -0.45
C GLU A 98 17.74 14.58 -1.60
N THR A 99 17.78 15.90 -1.42
CA THR A 99 18.20 16.83 -2.44
C THR A 99 19.13 17.89 -1.85
N THR A 100 20.26 18.12 -2.52
CA THR A 100 21.14 19.24 -2.22
C THR A 100 20.88 20.36 -3.22
N THR A 101 20.57 21.55 -2.71
CA THR A 101 20.44 22.78 -3.52
C THR A 101 21.47 23.81 -3.11
N PHE A 102 21.72 24.78 -3.96
CA PHE A 102 22.70 25.83 -3.74
C PHE A 102 22.00 27.19 -3.66
N TYR A 103 22.32 27.96 -2.62
CA TYR A 103 21.95 29.36 -2.47
C TYR A 103 23.22 30.20 -2.62
N GLY A 104 23.56 30.57 -3.87
CA GLY A 104 24.90 31.06 -4.19
C GLY A 104 25.91 29.93 -4.00
N ASP A 105 26.93 30.17 -3.17
CA ASP A 105 27.97 29.18 -2.85
C ASP A 105 27.61 28.28 -1.66
N GLU A 106 26.47 28.52 -0.98
CA GLU A 106 26.03 27.74 0.17
C GLU A 106 25.23 26.51 -0.25
N ALA A 107 25.74 25.32 0.03
CA ALA A 107 25.00 24.06 -0.18
C ALA A 107 24.08 23.76 0.99
N ARG A 108 22.82 23.40 0.71
CA ARG A 108 21.82 22.96 1.72
C ARG A 108 21.21 21.65 1.28
N THR A 109 21.28 20.63 2.14
CA THR A 109 20.64 19.34 1.94
C THR A 109 19.34 19.29 2.73
N SER A 110 18.28 18.79 2.10
CA SER A 110 16.95 18.62 2.68
C SER A 110 16.42 17.22 2.38
N LYS A 111 15.53 16.73 3.28
CA LYS A 111 14.89 15.41 3.15
C LYS A 111 13.38 15.53 3.18
N SER A 112 12.75 14.89 2.22
CA SER A 112 11.31 14.71 2.18
C SER A 112 10.97 13.27 2.54
N HIS A 113 10.35 13.07 3.69
CA HIS A 113 9.93 11.76 4.19
C HIS A 113 8.61 11.30 3.56
N PRO A 114 8.33 9.98 3.53
CA PRO A 114 7.10 9.45 2.97
C PRO A 114 5.84 9.97 3.66
N LEU A 115 4.74 10.02 2.90
CA LEU A 115 3.39 10.26 3.40
C LEU A 115 2.51 9.02 3.18
N LEU A 116 1.44 8.87 3.95
CA LEU A 116 0.35 7.97 3.63
C LEU A 116 -0.40 8.52 2.41
N SER A 117 -0.45 7.75 1.32
CA SER A 117 -1.28 8.09 0.15
C SER A 117 -2.74 7.73 0.39
N ILE A 118 -2.99 6.48 0.75
CA ILE A 118 -4.32 5.96 1.10
C ILE A 118 -4.21 4.75 2.02
N ALA A 119 -5.18 4.60 2.92
CA ALA A 119 -5.42 3.36 3.65
C ALA A 119 -6.88 2.92 3.43
N ILE A 120 -7.05 1.76 2.83
CA ILE A 120 -8.35 1.27 2.36
C ILE A 120 -8.50 -0.23 2.61
N THR A 121 -9.72 -0.66 2.95
CA THR A 121 -10.09 -2.07 2.99
C THR A 121 -10.92 -2.40 1.77
N PHE A 122 -10.60 -3.52 1.12
CA PHE A 122 -11.42 -4.12 0.06
C PHE A 122 -12.13 -5.37 0.60
N ALA A 123 -13.45 -5.42 0.45
CA ALA A 123 -14.27 -6.60 0.71
C ALA A 123 -14.85 -7.10 -0.61
N ILE A 124 -14.26 -8.15 -1.13
CA ILE A 124 -14.47 -8.66 -2.48
C ILE A 124 -15.36 -9.90 -2.40
N PRO A 125 -16.61 -9.83 -2.90
CA PRO A 125 -17.52 -10.98 -2.89
C PRO A 125 -17.19 -12.00 -3.98
N PRO A 126 -17.68 -13.24 -3.86
CA PRO A 126 -17.71 -14.19 -4.96
C PRO A 126 -18.39 -13.60 -6.21
N GLY A 127 -18.00 -14.05 -7.38
CA GLY A 127 -18.48 -13.52 -8.67
C GLY A 127 -17.78 -12.24 -9.12
N THR A 128 -16.73 -11.78 -8.40
CA THR A 128 -15.98 -10.60 -8.81
C THR A 128 -14.97 -10.97 -9.90
N PRO A 129 -15.02 -10.31 -11.09
CA PRO A 129 -14.08 -10.58 -12.17
C PRO A 129 -12.68 -10.09 -11.83
N ALA A 130 -11.67 -10.64 -12.50
CA ALA A 130 -10.30 -10.18 -12.38
C ALA A 130 -10.15 -8.75 -12.88
N GLN A 131 -9.32 -7.95 -12.20
CA GLN A 131 -8.89 -6.66 -12.71
C GLN A 131 -7.90 -6.83 -13.86
N GLY A 132 -7.87 -5.89 -14.80
CA GLY A 132 -6.75 -5.75 -15.73
C GLY A 132 -5.44 -5.47 -14.99
N LEU A 133 -4.33 -6.01 -15.50
CA LEU A 133 -3.01 -5.69 -14.94
C LEU A 133 -2.71 -4.20 -15.15
N HIS A 134 -2.32 -3.51 -14.08
CA HIS A 134 -2.07 -2.08 -14.03
C HIS A 134 -0.90 -1.76 -13.08
N ARG A 135 -0.49 -0.50 -13.07
CA ARG A 135 0.45 0.09 -12.12
C ARG A 135 -0.26 1.18 -11.33
N ASP A 136 -0.10 1.19 -10.02
CA ASP A 136 -0.78 2.17 -9.16
C ASP A 136 -0.15 3.57 -9.23
N ASP A 137 1.15 3.66 -9.47
CA ASP A 137 1.84 4.94 -9.62
C ASP A 137 1.36 5.77 -10.82
N LYS A 138 0.62 5.15 -11.75
CA LYS A 138 -0.04 5.86 -12.86
C LYS A 138 -1.16 6.78 -12.40
N ASN A 139 -1.72 6.56 -11.20
CA ASN A 139 -2.64 7.51 -10.56
C ASN A 139 -1.95 8.88 -10.32
N HIS A 140 -0.63 8.88 -10.16
CA HIS A 140 0.20 10.07 -9.98
C HIS A 140 0.88 10.55 -11.27
N HIS A 141 0.51 9.99 -12.43
CA HIS A 141 1.13 10.29 -13.73
C HIS A 141 2.65 10.03 -13.77
N HIS A 142 3.15 9.16 -12.89
CA HIS A 142 4.57 8.84 -12.83
C HIS A 142 5.02 8.13 -14.12
N ARG A 143 6.23 8.45 -14.59
CA ARG A 143 6.79 7.94 -15.85
C ARG A 143 8.00 7.06 -15.58
N HIS A 144 8.13 5.99 -16.37
CA HIS A 144 9.24 5.06 -16.27
C HIS A 144 9.96 4.90 -17.61
N THR A 145 11.29 4.94 -17.53
CA THR A 145 12.15 4.40 -18.57
C THR A 145 12.56 2.98 -18.18
N ALA A 146 12.65 2.05 -19.13
CA ALA A 146 13.15 0.72 -18.86
C ALA A 146 14.58 0.75 -18.34
N VAL A 147 14.86 -0.04 -17.33
CA VAL A 147 16.19 -0.19 -16.71
C VAL A 147 16.51 -1.66 -16.46
N GLU A 148 17.79 -2.00 -16.44
CA GLU A 148 18.24 -3.37 -16.14
C GLU A 148 18.31 -3.63 -14.63
N GLN A 149 18.55 -2.59 -13.83
CA GLN A 149 18.69 -2.66 -12.38
C GLN A 149 17.92 -1.51 -11.73
N TYR A 150 17.43 -1.75 -10.52
CA TYR A 150 16.75 -0.74 -9.73
C TYR A 150 17.68 0.44 -9.39
N ASN A 151 17.12 1.65 -9.48
CA ASN A 151 17.78 2.87 -9.05
C ASN A 151 16.92 3.57 -8.02
N HIS A 152 17.50 4.01 -6.92
CA HIS A 152 16.82 4.79 -5.89
C HIS A 152 16.15 6.05 -6.50
N GLY A 153 14.95 6.38 -6.01
CA GLY A 153 14.15 7.49 -6.55
C GLY A 153 13.33 7.13 -7.79
N ARG A 154 13.42 5.89 -8.31
CA ARG A 154 12.59 5.41 -9.40
C ARG A 154 11.13 5.26 -9.04
N ASP A 155 10.86 4.80 -7.82
CA ASP A 155 9.50 4.59 -7.32
C ASP A 155 9.07 5.71 -6.40
N MET A 156 7.80 6.07 -6.48
CA MET A 156 7.17 7.08 -5.65
C MET A 156 6.05 6.52 -4.77
N LEU A 157 5.76 5.22 -4.88
CA LEU A 157 4.67 4.55 -4.19
C LEU A 157 5.09 3.16 -3.73
N LEU A 158 4.74 2.79 -2.48
CA LEU A 158 4.95 1.46 -1.90
C LEU A 158 3.66 1.01 -1.24
N GLY A 159 3.13 -0.15 -1.66
CA GLY A 159 1.90 -0.73 -1.15
C GLY A 159 2.16 -1.90 -0.20
N LEU A 160 1.45 -1.94 0.93
CA LEU A 160 1.37 -3.04 1.87
C LEU A 160 -0.05 -3.60 1.87
N PHE A 161 -0.19 -4.91 1.69
CA PHE A 161 -1.47 -5.62 1.69
C PHE A 161 -1.48 -6.68 2.77
N VAL A 162 -2.40 -6.57 3.73
CA VAL A 162 -2.59 -7.56 4.80
C VAL A 162 -3.91 -8.27 4.57
N PRO A 163 -3.93 -9.61 4.47
CA PRO A 163 -5.16 -10.36 4.24
C PRO A 163 -6.00 -10.45 5.51
N GLY A 164 -7.29 -10.11 5.42
CA GLY A 164 -8.26 -10.32 6.51
C GLY A 164 -8.79 -11.76 6.58
N CYS A 165 -8.51 -12.57 5.59
CA CYS A 165 -8.76 -14.02 5.51
C CYS A 165 -7.72 -14.66 4.60
N ASP A 166 -7.56 -15.99 4.65
CA ASP A 166 -6.66 -16.69 3.74
C ASP A 166 -7.00 -16.36 2.29
N THR A 167 -5.95 -16.05 1.54
CA THR A 167 -6.04 -15.57 0.17
C THR A 167 -5.29 -16.52 -0.77
N PHE A 168 -5.97 -17.04 -1.76
CA PHE A 168 -5.42 -17.97 -2.75
C PHE A 168 -6.06 -17.72 -4.12
N ARG A 169 -5.51 -18.32 -5.16
CA ARG A 169 -5.95 -18.10 -6.55
C ARG A 169 -7.46 -18.19 -6.73
N LYS A 170 -8.13 -19.18 -6.10
CA LYS A 170 -9.57 -19.42 -6.30
C LYS A 170 -10.46 -18.31 -5.69
N ASN A 171 -10.01 -17.62 -4.64
CA ASN A 171 -10.74 -16.49 -4.07
C ASN A 171 -10.17 -15.13 -4.52
N GLY A 172 -9.43 -15.10 -5.63
CA GLY A 172 -9.00 -13.90 -6.29
C GLY A 172 -7.74 -13.26 -5.69
N ALA A 173 -6.75 -14.07 -5.26
CA ALA A 173 -5.45 -13.54 -4.84
C ALA A 173 -4.90 -12.55 -5.87
N THR A 174 -4.25 -11.49 -5.39
CA THR A 174 -3.63 -10.47 -6.24
C THR A 174 -2.67 -11.12 -7.22
N ARG A 175 -2.87 -10.86 -8.50
CA ARG A 175 -1.99 -11.27 -9.58
C ARG A 175 -0.89 -10.23 -9.72
N VAL A 176 0.35 -10.66 -9.82
CA VAL A 176 1.51 -9.76 -9.90
C VAL A 176 2.51 -10.29 -10.93
N VAL A 177 3.25 -9.38 -11.53
CA VAL A 177 4.32 -9.68 -12.50
C VAL A 177 5.67 -9.29 -11.88
N PRO A 178 6.37 -10.20 -11.19
CA PRO A 178 7.67 -9.90 -10.59
C PRO A 178 8.67 -9.41 -11.64
N GLY A 179 9.45 -8.37 -11.29
CA GLY A 179 10.42 -7.73 -12.18
C GLY A 179 9.84 -6.66 -13.11
N SER A 180 8.50 -6.53 -13.20
CA SER A 180 7.87 -5.55 -14.11
C SER A 180 8.05 -4.09 -13.67
N HIS A 181 8.46 -3.83 -12.44
CA HIS A 181 8.82 -2.50 -11.93
C HIS A 181 10.03 -1.90 -12.67
N LEU A 182 10.86 -2.73 -13.31
CA LEU A 182 12.01 -2.29 -14.11
C LEU A 182 11.64 -1.89 -15.55
N TRP A 183 10.41 -2.18 -15.99
CA TRP A 183 9.96 -1.89 -17.35
C TRP A 183 9.67 -0.41 -17.56
N GLY A 184 9.74 0.03 -18.84
CA GLY A 184 9.30 1.34 -19.28
C GLY A 184 7.77 1.48 -19.35
N ASP A 185 7.33 2.58 -19.97
CA ASP A 185 5.92 2.94 -20.14
C ASP A 185 5.28 2.36 -21.40
N ASP A 186 6.06 1.68 -22.23
CA ASP A 186 5.51 1.02 -23.41
C ASP A 186 4.47 -0.02 -23.03
N LYS A 187 3.42 -0.13 -23.83
CA LYS A 187 2.36 -1.10 -23.61
C LYS A 187 2.93 -2.53 -23.62
N PRO A 188 2.80 -3.30 -22.52
CA PRO A 188 3.27 -4.67 -22.51
C PRO A 188 2.48 -5.57 -23.48
N ASP A 189 3.13 -6.59 -23.99
CA ASP A 189 2.41 -7.70 -24.63
C ASP A 189 1.74 -8.55 -23.55
N PHE A 190 0.52 -8.18 -23.20
CA PHE A 190 -0.24 -8.89 -22.15
C PHE A 190 -0.49 -10.37 -22.44
N GLY A 191 -0.43 -10.82 -23.71
CA GLY A 191 -0.50 -12.23 -24.06
C GLY A 191 0.69 -13.02 -23.49
N ASN A 192 1.90 -12.48 -23.60
CA ASN A 192 3.11 -13.06 -23.03
C ASN A 192 3.25 -12.77 -21.54
N VAL A 193 2.94 -11.56 -21.08
CA VAL A 193 2.99 -11.17 -19.66
C VAL A 193 2.11 -12.07 -18.80
N ASN A 194 0.92 -12.43 -19.24
CA ASN A 194 0.03 -13.33 -18.50
C ASN A 194 0.65 -14.71 -18.22
N LYS A 195 1.67 -15.13 -18.97
CA LYS A 195 2.41 -16.39 -18.72
C LYS A 195 3.39 -16.28 -17.54
N THR A 196 3.73 -15.05 -17.14
CA THR A 196 4.67 -14.77 -16.06
C THR A 196 3.98 -14.29 -14.77
N VAL A 197 2.66 -14.15 -14.81
CA VAL A 197 1.85 -13.74 -13.66
C VAL A 197 1.95 -14.79 -12.55
N VAL A 198 2.17 -14.30 -11.33
CA VAL A 198 2.14 -15.09 -10.09
C VAL A 198 0.99 -14.59 -9.22
N ASN A 199 0.35 -15.50 -8.47
CA ASN A 199 -0.66 -15.10 -7.50
C ASN A 199 0.01 -14.88 -6.13
N ALA A 200 -0.21 -13.73 -5.52
CA ALA A 200 0.22 -13.42 -4.16
C ALA A 200 -0.71 -14.13 -3.16
N GLU A 201 -0.58 -15.44 -3.07
CA GLU A 201 -1.31 -16.24 -2.09
C GLU A 201 -0.76 -16.00 -0.70
N MET A 202 -1.63 -15.76 0.27
CA MET A 202 -1.27 -15.45 1.64
C MET A 202 -2.17 -16.16 2.63
N LYS A 203 -1.60 -16.58 3.75
CA LYS A 203 -2.34 -16.95 4.96
C LYS A 203 -2.57 -15.71 5.82
N VAL A 204 -3.58 -15.77 6.68
CA VAL A 204 -3.76 -14.79 7.76
C VAL A 204 -2.48 -14.72 8.59
N GLY A 205 -1.99 -13.50 8.82
CA GLY A 205 -0.71 -13.24 9.49
C GLY A 205 0.46 -12.94 8.56
N GLU A 206 0.32 -13.18 7.26
CA GLU A 206 1.29 -12.76 6.25
C GLU A 206 0.93 -11.38 5.68
N ALA A 207 1.84 -10.79 4.91
CA ALA A 207 1.59 -9.56 4.16
C ALA A 207 2.26 -9.61 2.79
N PHE A 208 1.66 -8.95 1.81
CA PHE A 208 2.27 -8.72 0.50
C PHE A 208 2.68 -7.27 0.38
N ILE A 209 3.89 -7.02 -0.08
CA ILE A 209 4.43 -5.67 -0.31
C ILE A 209 4.89 -5.55 -1.76
N MET A 210 4.66 -4.38 -2.36
CA MET A 210 5.08 -4.10 -3.73
C MET A 210 5.36 -2.63 -3.98
N LEU A 211 6.29 -2.37 -4.91
CA LEU A 211 6.52 -1.05 -5.51
C LEU A 211 5.35 -0.67 -6.42
N GLY A 212 4.96 0.59 -6.43
CA GLY A 212 3.82 1.09 -7.21
C GLY A 212 3.94 0.93 -8.72
N SER A 213 5.17 0.79 -9.22
CA SER A 213 5.51 0.53 -10.62
C SER A 213 5.37 -0.95 -11.04
N THR A 214 5.08 -1.86 -10.10
CA THR A 214 4.91 -3.28 -10.39
C THR A 214 3.53 -3.55 -11.01
N TYR A 215 3.48 -4.21 -12.18
CA TYR A 215 2.21 -4.64 -12.78
C TYR A 215 1.52 -5.67 -11.91
N HIS A 216 0.29 -5.35 -11.54
CA HIS A 216 -0.55 -6.21 -10.71
C HIS A 216 -2.04 -6.00 -10.99
N GLY A 217 -2.90 -6.79 -10.32
CA GLY A 217 -4.35 -6.64 -10.37
C GLY A 217 -5.04 -7.70 -9.52
N GLY A 218 -6.21 -7.41 -8.99
CA GLY A 218 -7.02 -8.40 -8.29
C GLY A 218 -7.28 -9.61 -9.17
N GLY A 219 -7.18 -10.81 -8.61
CA GLY A 219 -7.56 -12.03 -9.27
C GLY A 219 -9.09 -12.20 -9.34
N GLU A 220 -9.55 -13.11 -10.18
CA GLU A 220 -10.96 -13.49 -10.25
C GLU A 220 -11.38 -14.27 -8.99
N TYR A 221 -12.50 -13.90 -8.41
CA TYR A 221 -13.17 -14.67 -7.38
C TYR A 221 -14.46 -15.24 -7.98
N ALA A 222 -14.33 -16.31 -8.76
CA ALA A 222 -15.40 -16.83 -9.61
C ALA A 222 -16.60 -17.37 -8.81
N GLU A 223 -16.35 -18.15 -7.75
CA GLU A 223 -17.39 -18.85 -6.98
C GLU A 223 -17.10 -18.83 -5.49
N ALA A 224 -18.16 -18.88 -4.69
CA ALA A 224 -18.06 -19.08 -3.24
C ALA A 224 -17.41 -20.44 -2.93
N LEU A 225 -16.46 -20.44 -2.01
CA LEU A 225 -15.77 -21.66 -1.59
C LEU A 225 -16.48 -22.23 -0.36
N SER A 226 -17.01 -23.44 -0.48
CA SER A 226 -17.62 -24.14 0.65
C SER A 226 -16.62 -24.29 1.81
N GLY A 227 -16.98 -23.80 3.00
CA GLY A 227 -16.17 -23.89 4.20
C GLY A 227 -15.20 -22.73 4.44
N ASN A 228 -15.09 -21.74 3.54
CA ASN A 228 -14.27 -20.55 3.74
C ASN A 228 -15.09 -19.41 4.36
N THR A 229 -15.69 -19.65 5.52
CA THR A 229 -16.38 -18.63 6.30
C THR A 229 -15.39 -17.95 7.24
N SER A 230 -14.82 -16.83 6.79
CA SER A 230 -14.19 -15.88 7.71
C SER A 230 -15.26 -15.24 8.60
N SER A 231 -14.86 -14.62 9.71
CA SER A 231 -15.75 -13.79 10.51
C SER A 231 -16.46 -12.68 9.69
N MET A 232 -16.06 -12.45 8.45
CA MET A 232 -16.58 -11.47 7.49
C MET A 232 -17.49 -12.09 6.41
N GLY A 233 -17.93 -13.34 6.58
CA GLY A 233 -18.71 -14.10 5.59
C GLY A 233 -17.83 -14.62 4.46
N GLU A 234 -18.40 -14.78 3.25
CA GLU A 234 -17.69 -15.31 2.08
C GLU A 234 -16.80 -14.26 1.38
N ARG A 235 -16.81 -12.99 1.81
CA ARG A 235 -16.03 -11.92 1.21
C ARG A 235 -14.53 -12.11 1.48
N ARG A 236 -13.69 -11.94 0.47
CA ARG A 236 -12.25 -11.83 0.65
C ARG A 236 -11.91 -10.41 1.12
N ILE A 237 -11.31 -10.29 2.29
CA ILE A 237 -10.93 -9.02 2.89
C ILE A 237 -9.45 -8.77 2.67
N VAL A 238 -9.10 -7.56 2.24
CA VAL A 238 -7.72 -7.10 2.10
C VAL A 238 -7.61 -5.68 2.64
N TYR A 239 -6.68 -5.46 3.54
CA TYR A 239 -6.25 -4.15 4.01
C TYR A 239 -5.11 -3.68 3.14
N ALA A 240 -5.27 -2.57 2.45
CA ALA A 240 -4.25 -1.99 1.58
C ALA A 240 -3.84 -0.62 2.09
N MET A 241 -2.56 -0.44 2.36
CA MET A 241 -1.96 0.82 2.78
C MET A 241 -0.88 1.20 1.77
N PHE A 242 -1.00 2.38 1.18
CA PHE A 242 -0.01 2.90 0.26
C PHE A 242 0.67 4.12 0.84
N SER A 243 2.00 4.11 0.86
CA SER A 243 2.81 5.29 1.14
C SER A 243 3.35 5.86 -0.16
N CYS A 244 3.39 7.18 -0.28
CA CYS A 244 4.02 7.89 -1.40
C CYS A 244 5.17 8.77 -0.91
N SER A 245 6.06 9.16 -1.81
CA SER A 245 7.09 10.15 -1.46
C SER A 245 6.46 11.51 -1.12
N GLY A 246 7.04 12.22 -0.16
CA GLY A 246 6.45 13.37 0.51
C GLY A 246 6.24 14.63 -0.34
N VAL A 247 6.59 14.58 -1.63
CA VAL A 247 6.37 15.63 -2.61
C VAL A 247 5.14 15.37 -3.49
N HIS A 248 4.50 14.21 -3.32
CA HIS A 248 3.33 13.82 -4.11
C HIS A 248 2.03 14.11 -3.34
N ARG A 249 0.97 14.33 -4.11
CA ARG A 249 -0.38 14.47 -3.54
C ARG A 249 -0.87 13.09 -3.07
N GLN A 250 -1.41 13.05 -1.85
CA GLN A 250 -2.07 11.86 -1.31
C GLN A 250 -3.35 11.54 -2.10
N GLU A 251 -3.66 10.27 -2.30
CA GLU A 251 -4.93 9.83 -2.93
C GLU A 251 -6.13 10.15 -2.03
N GLU A 252 -6.01 9.88 -0.73
CA GLU A 252 -6.98 10.32 0.27
C GLU A 252 -6.47 11.59 0.95
N VAL A 253 -7.25 12.69 0.87
CA VAL A 253 -6.84 13.99 1.41
C VAL A 253 -6.89 13.94 2.94
N SER A 254 -5.78 13.66 3.59
CA SER A 254 -5.68 13.41 5.04
C SER A 254 -6.24 14.55 5.89
N PHE A 255 -5.95 15.81 5.54
CA PHE A 255 -6.42 16.98 6.29
C PHE A 255 -7.94 17.18 6.25
N LEU A 256 -8.64 16.60 5.27
CA LEU A 256 -10.09 16.61 5.17
C LEU A 256 -10.73 15.32 5.69
N SER A 257 -9.96 14.24 5.73
CA SER A 257 -10.44 12.91 6.15
C SER A 257 -10.37 12.71 7.65
N TYR A 258 -9.42 13.36 8.33
CA TYR A 258 -9.15 13.18 9.76
C TYR A 258 -9.23 14.53 10.48
N SER A 259 -10.00 14.61 11.56
CA SER A 259 -10.07 15.83 12.35
C SER A 259 -8.78 16.06 13.15
N ILE A 260 -8.52 17.31 13.53
CA ILE A 260 -7.37 17.67 14.36
C ILE A 260 -7.42 16.92 15.70
N GLU A 261 -8.60 16.80 16.30
CA GLU A 261 -8.84 16.10 17.55
C GLU A 261 -8.49 14.61 17.46
N GLU A 262 -8.86 13.95 16.37
CA GLU A 262 -8.48 12.55 16.12
C GLU A 262 -6.96 12.42 15.98
N VAL A 263 -6.34 13.27 15.17
CA VAL A 263 -4.91 13.18 14.87
C VAL A 263 -4.02 13.49 16.09
N ARG A 264 -4.46 14.37 17.00
CA ARG A 264 -3.77 14.60 18.29
C ARG A 264 -3.57 13.33 19.08
N GLY A 265 -4.51 12.38 18.99
CA GLY A 265 -4.44 11.09 19.68
C GLY A 265 -3.57 10.03 18.99
N TYR A 266 -3.02 10.31 17.81
CA TYR A 266 -2.20 9.34 17.08
C TYR A 266 -0.72 9.44 17.46
N SER A 267 0.03 8.37 17.19
CA SER A 267 1.48 8.39 17.38
C SER A 267 2.13 9.45 16.49
N LYS A 268 3.27 10.00 16.93
CA LYS A 268 4.01 11.05 16.17
C LYS A 268 4.33 10.58 14.75
N LEU A 269 4.69 9.30 14.59
CA LEU A 269 4.92 8.71 13.27
C LEU A 269 3.68 8.85 12.38
N VAL A 270 2.51 8.46 12.86
CA VAL A 270 1.27 8.54 12.09
C VAL A 270 0.91 9.99 11.76
N GLN A 271 1.07 10.91 12.72
CA GLN A 271 0.88 12.35 12.47
C GLN A 271 1.76 12.83 11.32
N ASP A 272 3.05 12.51 11.34
CA ASP A 272 4.00 12.90 10.30
C ASP A 272 3.62 12.30 8.94
N ARG A 273 3.22 11.02 8.91
CA ARG A 273 2.78 10.33 7.69
C ARG A 273 1.47 10.84 7.11
N LEU A 274 0.61 11.43 7.94
CA LEU A 274 -0.61 12.10 7.47
C LEU A 274 -0.33 13.52 6.91
N GLY A 275 0.91 14.00 7.00
CA GLY A 275 1.33 15.30 6.48
C GLY A 275 1.37 16.42 7.54
N TRP A 276 1.22 16.11 8.83
CA TRP A 276 1.32 17.09 9.92
C TRP A 276 2.76 17.47 10.25
N LYS A 277 3.69 17.15 9.39
CA LYS A 277 5.06 17.61 9.38
C LYS A 277 5.39 18.19 8.03
N GLN A 278 6.08 19.31 8.00
CA GLN A 278 6.56 19.90 6.76
C GLN A 278 7.46 18.93 6.00
N SER A 279 7.25 18.82 4.69
CA SER A 279 8.19 18.18 3.77
C SER A 279 9.24 19.21 3.35
N GLU A 280 10.48 18.97 3.76
CA GLU A 280 11.58 19.89 3.44
C GLU A 280 11.86 19.95 1.92
N PRO A 281 12.36 21.11 1.41
CA PRO A 281 12.65 22.33 2.17
C PRO A 281 11.41 23.20 2.43
N ASN A 282 10.37 23.20 1.61
CA ASN A 282 9.33 24.21 1.65
C ASN A 282 7.93 23.74 1.24
N LEU A 283 7.59 22.46 1.46
CA LEU A 283 6.26 21.96 1.10
C LEU A 283 5.44 21.64 2.36
N GLY A 284 4.12 21.92 2.31
CA GLY A 284 3.17 21.52 3.34
C GLY A 284 3.27 22.32 4.65
N TRP A 285 3.64 23.59 4.61
CA TRP A 285 3.64 24.47 5.77
C TRP A 285 2.34 25.28 5.90
N VAL A 286 2.07 25.77 7.10
CA VAL A 286 1.01 26.73 7.45
C VAL A 286 1.64 27.93 8.14
N ASP A 287 1.42 29.13 7.65
CA ASP A 287 2.02 30.38 8.17
C ASP A 287 3.56 30.28 8.35
N LEU A 288 4.23 29.69 7.34
CA LEU A 288 5.69 29.43 7.32
C LEU A 288 6.19 28.55 8.49
N LYS A 289 5.31 27.75 9.08
CA LYS A 289 5.62 26.79 10.15
C LYS A 289 5.22 25.39 9.75
N SER A 290 5.91 24.39 10.28
CA SER A 290 5.50 22.99 10.18
C SER A 290 4.12 22.80 10.82
N PRO A 291 3.15 22.11 10.16
CA PRO A 291 1.76 22.03 10.62
C PRO A 291 1.58 21.38 11.99
N GLU A 292 2.58 20.68 12.50
CA GLU A 292 2.54 20.03 13.82
C GLU A 292 2.20 20.99 14.98
N PHE A 293 2.45 22.30 14.82
CA PHE A 293 2.05 23.29 15.83
C PHE A 293 0.53 23.35 16.06
N MET A 294 -0.26 22.93 15.07
CA MET A 294 -1.73 22.88 15.17
C MET A 294 -2.22 21.68 16.00
N LEU A 295 -1.34 20.71 16.27
CA LEU A 295 -1.62 19.56 17.11
C LEU A 295 -1.31 19.76 18.58
N ALA A 296 -0.64 20.85 18.93
CA ALA A 296 -0.30 21.25 20.30
C ALA A 296 -1.56 21.54 21.15
#